data_4b4e9ef68a08658754b6439d184601a1
#
_entry.id   4b4e9ef68a08658754b6439d184601a1
#
_cell.length_a   1.000
_cell.length_b   1.000
_cell.length_c   1.000
_cell.angle_alpha   90.00
_cell.angle_beta   90.00
_cell.angle_gamma   90.00
#
_symmetry.space_group_name_H-M   'P 1'
#
loop_
_entity.id
_entity.type
_entity.pdbx_description
1 polymer ?
#
loop_
_entity_poly.entity_id
_entity_poly.type
_entity_poly.pdbx_seq_one_letter_code
_entity_poly.pdbx_strand_id
1 'polypeptide(L)'
;EFSKLGPEPFGESFTADYLRSVMISSRRSIKETLLDQSRVVGLGNIYAAEVLFSARVRPTAPSAKLSRARIDRIREAILNTLGDAVANGSTLRVDPENIDGSYYGGGFERQWAVYDRENEPCHVCGSIIRRITQGGRSTYFCPKCQRT
;
A
#
# COMPACT_ATOMS: atom_id res chain seq x y z
N GLU A 1 16.64 13.40 -6.87
CA GLU A 1 17.32 14.02 -5.76
C GLU A 1 17.28 13.17 -4.51
N PHE A 2 18.40 12.58 -4.14
CA PHE A 2 18.42 11.64 -3.03
C PHE A 2 18.05 12.28 -1.71
N SER A 3 18.43 13.54 -1.52
CA SER A 3 18.14 14.22 -0.27
C SER A 3 16.65 14.39 0.00
N LYS A 4 15.81 14.21 -1.04
CA LYS A 4 14.38 14.37 -0.89
C LYS A 4 13.64 13.05 -0.69
N LEU A 5 14.34 11.94 -0.68
CA LEU A 5 13.70 10.65 -0.43
C LEU A 5 13.57 10.40 1.06
N GLY A 6 12.47 9.78 1.46
CA GLY A 6 12.29 9.38 2.84
C GLY A 6 13.12 8.17 3.19
N PRO A 7 13.04 7.72 4.44
CA PRO A 7 13.76 6.52 4.85
C PRO A 7 13.21 5.27 4.19
N GLU A 8 14.08 4.30 4.01
CA GLU A 8 13.65 3.00 3.50
C GLU A 8 12.92 2.25 4.60
N PRO A 9 11.86 1.49 4.24
CA PRO A 9 11.07 0.80 5.26
C PRO A 9 11.86 -0.15 6.14
N PHE A 10 12.91 -0.78 5.62
CA PHE A 10 13.72 -1.69 6.44
C PHE A 10 14.88 -0.99 7.13
N GLY A 11 15.02 0.32 6.94
CA GLY A 11 16.10 1.07 7.60
C GLY A 11 15.76 1.42 9.03
N GLU A 12 16.78 1.80 9.77
CA GLU A 12 16.63 2.13 11.18
C GLU A 12 15.81 3.39 11.41
N SER A 13 15.74 4.26 10.42
CA SER A 13 15.01 5.51 10.56
C SER A 13 13.50 5.35 10.40
N PHE A 14 13.05 4.21 9.90
CA PHE A 14 11.63 4.00 9.67
C PHE A 14 10.96 3.46 10.94
N THR A 15 10.81 4.34 11.92
CA THR A 15 10.22 3.98 13.21
C THR A 15 8.74 4.31 13.23
N ALA A 16 8.04 3.80 14.24
CA ALA A 16 6.64 4.14 14.44
C ALA A 16 6.49 5.64 14.72
N ASP A 17 7.44 6.22 15.47
CA ASP A 17 7.39 7.66 15.74
C ASP A 17 7.58 8.48 14.46
N TYR A 18 8.49 8.04 13.59
CA TYR A 18 8.67 8.71 12.32
C TYR A 18 7.38 8.70 11.51
N LEU A 19 6.77 7.53 11.40
CA LEU A 19 5.56 7.42 10.59
C LEU A 19 4.42 8.25 11.19
N ARG A 20 4.31 8.29 12.50
CA ARG A 20 3.30 9.13 13.13
C ARG A 20 3.52 10.61 12.81
N SER A 21 4.77 11.06 12.84
CA SER A 21 5.05 12.45 12.52
C SER A 21 4.71 12.77 11.07
N VAL A 22 4.96 11.84 10.16
CA VAL A 22 4.60 12.00 8.75
C VAL A 22 3.09 12.14 8.59
N MET A 23 2.34 11.29 9.27
CA MET A 23 0.88 11.30 9.15
C MET A 23 0.28 12.59 9.72
N ILE A 24 0.75 13.00 10.89
CA ILE A 24 0.21 14.20 11.52
C ILE A 24 0.46 15.44 10.68
N SER A 25 1.58 15.50 10.01
CA SER A 25 1.95 16.68 9.22
C SER A 25 1.33 16.70 7.82
N SER A 26 0.69 15.63 7.41
CA SER A 26 0.15 15.53 6.05
C SER A 26 -1.30 16.02 6.00
N ARG A 27 -1.62 16.76 4.94
CA ARG A 27 -3.00 17.18 4.68
C ARG A 27 -3.67 16.28 3.65
N ARG A 28 -2.99 15.24 3.21
CA ARG A 28 -3.47 14.37 2.15
C ARG A 28 -4.08 13.11 2.73
N SER A 29 -4.75 12.34 1.86
CA SER A 29 -5.26 11.04 2.26
C SER A 29 -4.09 10.11 2.58
N ILE A 30 -4.38 9.06 3.34
CA ILE A 30 -3.33 8.11 3.72
C ILE A 30 -2.67 7.51 2.48
N LYS A 31 -3.43 7.17 1.46
CA LYS A 31 -2.82 6.58 0.28
C LYS A 31 -1.88 7.55 -0.41
N GLU A 32 -2.30 8.80 -0.58
CA GLU A 32 -1.44 9.78 -1.24
C GLU A 32 -0.18 10.06 -0.43
N THR A 33 -0.30 10.05 0.89
CA THR A 33 0.87 10.23 1.75
C THR A 33 1.85 9.07 1.59
N LEU A 34 1.34 7.84 1.52
CA LEU A 34 2.21 6.68 1.35
C LEU A 34 2.91 6.65 0.00
N LEU A 35 2.29 7.23 -1.02
CA LEU A 35 2.90 7.28 -2.35
C LEU A 35 3.98 8.35 -2.47
N ASP A 36 4.07 9.24 -1.50
CA ASP A 36 5.04 10.34 -1.53
C ASP A 36 6.42 9.79 -1.14
N GLN A 37 7.28 9.64 -2.13
CA GLN A 37 8.61 9.04 -1.93
C GLN A 37 9.51 9.90 -1.03
N SER A 38 9.17 11.15 -0.81
CA SER A 38 9.93 11.96 0.15
C SER A 38 9.58 11.62 1.59
N ARG A 39 8.52 10.88 1.80
CA ARG A 39 8.09 10.49 3.16
C ARG A 39 8.33 9.01 3.42
N VAL A 40 7.95 8.15 2.47
CA VAL A 40 8.20 6.71 2.56
C VAL A 40 8.66 6.26 1.19
N VAL A 41 9.86 5.73 1.11
CA VAL A 41 10.40 5.30 -0.18
C VAL A 41 10.06 3.84 -0.41
N GLY A 42 9.78 3.50 -1.67
CA GLY A 42 9.60 2.11 -2.06
C GLY A 42 8.17 1.63 -2.23
N LEU A 43 7.18 2.45 -1.88
CA LEU A 43 5.78 2.05 -2.05
C LEU A 43 5.23 2.63 -3.35
N GLY A 44 4.86 1.74 -4.26
CA GLY A 44 4.15 2.14 -5.47
C GLY A 44 2.65 1.92 -5.29
N ASN A 45 1.91 2.17 -6.37
CA ASN A 45 0.46 2.09 -6.34
C ASN A 45 -0.06 0.71 -5.92
N ILE A 46 0.58 -0.35 -6.38
CA ILE A 46 0.16 -1.70 -6.04
C ILE A 46 0.35 -1.97 -4.56
N TYR A 47 1.54 -1.70 -4.05
CA TYR A 47 1.84 -2.00 -2.65
C TYR A 47 1.09 -1.10 -1.69
N ALA A 48 0.86 0.15 -2.07
CA ALA A 48 0.07 1.04 -1.22
C ALA A 48 -1.34 0.49 -1.03
N ALA A 49 -1.95 -0.03 -2.10
CA ALA A 49 -3.28 -0.62 -2.00
C ALA A 49 -3.28 -1.84 -1.10
N GLU A 50 -2.29 -2.72 -1.26
CA GLU A 50 -2.23 -3.94 -0.48
C GLU A 50 -1.91 -3.68 0.98
N VAL A 51 -1.05 -2.71 1.25
CA VAL A 51 -0.72 -2.31 2.61
C VAL A 51 -1.96 -1.80 3.34
N LEU A 52 -2.73 -0.94 2.68
CA LEU A 52 -3.91 -0.37 3.32
C LEU A 52 -5.00 -1.41 3.54
N PHE A 53 -5.11 -2.38 2.64
CA PHE A 53 -6.03 -3.49 2.89
C PHE A 53 -5.58 -4.30 4.10
N SER A 54 -4.32 -4.63 4.19
CA SER A 54 -3.78 -5.40 5.29
C SER A 54 -3.96 -4.66 6.63
N ALA A 55 -3.78 -3.36 6.62
CA ALA A 55 -3.95 -2.54 7.81
C ALA A 55 -5.41 -2.20 8.12
N ARG A 56 -6.31 -2.54 7.20
CA ARG A 56 -7.75 -2.29 7.33
C ARG A 56 -8.09 -0.81 7.40
N VAL A 57 -7.37 -0.01 6.64
CA VAL A 57 -7.57 1.43 6.59
C VAL A 57 -8.02 1.83 5.20
N ARG A 58 -9.06 2.66 5.14
CA ARG A 58 -9.57 3.10 3.85
C ARG A 58 -8.61 4.09 3.21
N PRO A 59 -8.34 3.95 1.90
CA PRO A 59 -7.35 4.81 1.24
C PRO A 59 -7.65 6.30 1.29
N THR A 60 -8.92 6.66 1.44
CA THR A 60 -9.33 8.05 1.50
C THR A 60 -9.25 8.66 2.89
N ALA A 61 -8.92 7.86 3.90
CA ALA A 61 -8.85 8.37 5.27
C ALA A 61 -7.80 9.48 5.37
N PRO A 62 -8.14 10.60 6.04
CA PRO A 62 -7.16 11.67 6.22
C PRO A 62 -6.00 11.19 7.08
N SER A 63 -4.78 11.39 6.59
CA SER A 63 -3.59 10.93 7.31
C SER A 63 -3.52 11.48 8.73
N ALA A 64 -3.80 12.76 8.88
CA ALA A 64 -3.64 13.42 10.17
C ALA A 64 -4.66 12.99 11.21
N LYS A 65 -5.71 12.27 10.79
CA LYS A 65 -6.75 11.83 11.71
C LYS A 65 -6.65 10.36 12.09
N LEU A 66 -5.63 9.68 11.61
CA LEU A 66 -5.45 8.27 11.93
C LEU A 66 -5.02 8.10 13.38
N SER A 67 -5.60 7.10 14.04
CA SER A 67 -5.21 6.77 15.40
C SER A 67 -3.81 6.17 15.42
N ARG A 68 -3.18 6.21 16.60
CA ARG A 68 -1.87 5.58 16.75
C ARG A 68 -1.91 4.10 16.40
N ALA A 69 -2.97 3.40 16.81
CA ALA A 69 -3.10 1.98 16.53
C ALA A 69 -3.14 1.70 15.03
N ARG A 70 -3.85 2.55 14.29
CA ARG A 70 -3.92 2.36 12.84
C ARG A 70 -2.59 2.65 12.17
N ILE A 71 -1.90 3.66 12.63
CA ILE A 71 -0.58 3.98 12.08
C ILE A 71 0.39 2.83 12.34
N ASP A 72 0.34 2.25 13.53
CA ASP A 72 1.19 1.10 13.84
C ASP A 72 0.87 -0.09 12.94
N ARG A 73 -0.41 -0.34 12.67
CA ARG A 73 -0.79 -1.41 11.75
C ARG A 73 -0.31 -1.13 10.33
N ILE A 74 -0.35 0.12 9.91
CA ILE A 74 0.15 0.49 8.59
C ILE A 74 1.65 0.21 8.50
N ARG A 75 2.40 0.57 9.53
CA ARG A 75 3.84 0.30 9.54
C ARG A 75 4.13 -1.18 9.45
N GLU A 76 3.43 -1.99 10.25
CA GLU A 76 3.60 -3.43 10.18
C GLU A 76 3.23 -3.99 8.83
N ALA A 77 2.16 -3.47 8.26
CA ALA A 77 1.72 -3.93 6.94
C ALA A 77 2.76 -3.59 5.86
N ILE A 78 3.38 -2.42 5.97
CA ILE A 78 4.44 -2.06 5.02
C ILE A 78 5.60 -3.06 5.12
N LEU A 79 6.04 -3.33 6.33
CA LEU A 79 7.17 -4.23 6.53
C LEU A 79 6.83 -5.64 6.06
N ASN A 80 5.64 -6.11 6.38
CA ASN A 80 5.24 -7.47 5.98
C ASN A 80 5.07 -7.57 4.47
N THR A 81 4.40 -6.60 3.87
CA THR A 81 4.13 -6.66 2.43
C THR A 81 5.42 -6.59 1.62
N LEU A 82 6.29 -5.66 1.97
CA LEU A 82 7.57 -5.53 1.25
C LEU A 82 8.51 -6.67 1.58
N GLY A 83 8.45 -7.18 2.82
CA GLY A 83 9.25 -8.34 3.20
C GLY A 83 8.88 -9.57 2.41
N ASP A 84 7.57 -9.81 2.24
CA ASP A 84 7.12 -10.93 1.44
C ASP A 84 7.54 -10.79 -0.02
N ALA A 85 7.47 -9.58 -0.55
CA ALA A 85 7.89 -9.33 -1.92
C ALA A 85 9.36 -9.64 -2.12
N VAL A 86 10.20 -9.24 -1.16
CA VAL A 86 11.63 -9.52 -1.23
C VAL A 86 11.88 -11.02 -1.12
N ALA A 87 11.22 -11.67 -0.17
CA ALA A 87 11.42 -13.10 0.06
C ALA A 87 11.04 -13.92 -1.16
N ASN A 88 9.93 -13.56 -1.81
CA ASN A 88 9.48 -14.28 -2.99
C ASN A 88 10.24 -13.85 -4.24
N GLY A 89 10.79 -12.65 -4.25
CA GLY A 89 11.59 -12.16 -5.34
C GLY A 89 10.84 -11.85 -6.61
N SER A 90 9.58 -12.18 -6.67
CA SER A 90 8.87 -12.15 -7.95
C SER A 90 8.41 -10.75 -8.35
N THR A 91 7.91 -9.99 -7.39
CA THR A 91 7.40 -8.66 -7.74
C THR A 91 8.52 -7.67 -8.02
N LEU A 92 9.68 -7.90 -7.44
CA LEU A 92 10.79 -6.98 -7.60
C LEU A 92 11.69 -7.32 -8.76
N ARG A 93 11.57 -8.53 -9.26
CA ARG A 93 12.40 -8.99 -10.34
C ARG A 93 11.55 -9.33 -11.55
N VAL A 94 10.92 -8.31 -12.07
CA VAL A 94 10.11 -8.47 -13.25
C VAL A 94 11.04 -8.90 -14.38
N ASP A 95 10.80 -10.10 -14.88
CA ASP A 95 11.53 -10.61 -16.01
C ASP A 95 11.17 -9.76 -17.22
N PRO A 96 12.15 -9.18 -17.90
CA PRO A 96 11.83 -8.36 -19.08
C PRO A 96 10.99 -9.08 -20.12
N GLU A 97 11.05 -10.39 -20.17
CA GLU A 97 10.24 -11.15 -21.12
C GLU A 97 8.81 -11.31 -20.64
N ASN A 98 8.52 -10.96 -19.41
CA ASN A 98 7.20 -11.14 -18.81
C ASN A 98 6.62 -9.86 -18.28
N ILE A 99 7.07 -8.73 -18.77
CA ILE A 99 6.53 -7.46 -18.26
C ILE A 99 5.17 -7.14 -18.83
N ASP A 100 4.72 -7.89 -19.83
CA ASP A 100 3.34 -7.74 -20.26
C ASP A 100 2.42 -8.38 -19.22
N GLY A 101 1.15 -8.37 -19.45
CA GLY A 101 0.19 -8.86 -18.47
C GLY A 101 0.35 -10.32 -18.09
N SER A 102 0.96 -11.12 -18.94
CA SER A 102 1.00 -12.55 -18.69
C SER A 102 1.83 -12.92 -17.46
N TYR A 103 2.81 -12.12 -17.15
CA TYR A 103 3.60 -12.37 -15.95
C TYR A 103 2.73 -12.34 -14.70
N TYR A 104 1.89 -11.34 -14.61
CA TYR A 104 0.98 -11.21 -13.48
C TYR A 104 -0.21 -12.15 -13.61
N GLY A 105 -0.60 -12.41 -14.84
CA GLY A 105 -1.74 -13.27 -15.08
C GLY A 105 -1.50 -14.73 -14.74
N GLY A 106 -0.24 -15.12 -14.56
CA GLY A 106 0.05 -16.49 -14.18
C GLY A 106 -0.43 -16.79 -12.78
N GLY A 107 0.46 -16.82 -11.81
CA GLY A 107 0.08 -17.08 -10.44
C GLY A 107 0.07 -15.83 -9.60
N PHE A 108 0.61 -14.81 -10.11
CA PHE A 108 0.99 -13.67 -9.32
C PHE A 108 -0.17 -12.79 -8.91
N GLU A 109 -1.07 -12.50 -9.83
CA GLU A 109 -2.19 -11.65 -9.51
C GLU A 109 -3.10 -12.27 -8.48
N ARG A 110 -3.06 -13.59 -8.31
CA ARG A 110 -3.86 -14.23 -7.28
C ARG A 110 -3.37 -13.90 -5.88
N GLN A 111 -2.16 -13.32 -5.76
CA GLN A 111 -1.63 -12.92 -4.48
C GLN A 111 -2.13 -11.55 -4.05
N TRP A 112 -2.69 -10.78 -4.98
CA TRP A 112 -3.21 -9.47 -4.64
C TRP A 112 -4.56 -9.59 -3.96
N ALA A 113 -4.72 -8.87 -2.86
CA ALA A 113 -5.99 -8.88 -2.14
C ALA A 113 -7.00 -7.94 -2.75
N VAL A 114 -6.57 -6.79 -3.20
CA VAL A 114 -7.47 -5.79 -3.76
C VAL A 114 -6.99 -5.21 -5.08
N TYR A 115 -5.71 -5.12 -5.31
CA TYR A 115 -5.20 -4.44 -6.50
C TYR A 115 -5.72 -5.13 -7.76
N ASP A 116 -6.26 -4.33 -8.66
CA ASP A 116 -6.76 -4.78 -9.97
C ASP A 116 -7.90 -5.80 -9.84
N ARG A 117 -8.64 -5.76 -8.73
CA ARG A 117 -9.72 -6.69 -8.50
C ARG A 117 -11.07 -6.02 -8.41
N GLU A 118 -11.25 -4.91 -9.09
CA GLU A 118 -12.53 -4.22 -9.14
C GLU A 118 -13.64 -5.18 -9.54
N ASN A 119 -14.75 -5.12 -8.80
CA ASN A 119 -15.94 -5.96 -9.05
C ASN A 119 -15.77 -7.41 -8.66
N GLU A 120 -14.64 -7.79 -8.06
CA GLU A 120 -14.45 -9.15 -7.56
C GLU A 120 -14.74 -9.19 -6.06
N PRO A 121 -15.10 -10.36 -5.53
CA PRO A 121 -15.37 -10.46 -4.11
C PRO A 121 -14.09 -10.42 -3.29
N CYS A 122 -14.15 -9.73 -2.15
CA CYS A 122 -13.05 -9.70 -1.20
C CYS A 122 -12.81 -11.10 -0.64
N HIS A 123 -11.55 -11.50 -0.57
CA HIS A 123 -11.21 -12.84 -0.06
C HIS A 123 -11.54 -13.00 1.42
N VAL A 124 -11.64 -11.91 2.16
CA VAL A 124 -11.88 -11.96 3.59
C VAL A 124 -13.36 -11.89 3.93
N CYS A 125 -14.10 -10.97 3.32
CA CYS A 125 -15.49 -10.73 3.73
C CYS A 125 -16.52 -10.92 2.61
N GLY A 126 -16.07 -11.15 1.37
CA GLY A 126 -16.97 -11.35 0.24
C GLY A 126 -17.57 -10.10 -0.35
N SER A 127 -17.37 -8.95 0.26
CA SER A 127 -17.87 -7.70 -0.32
C SER A 127 -17.13 -7.38 -1.60
N ILE A 128 -17.80 -6.66 -2.47
CA ILE A 128 -17.23 -6.37 -3.79
C ILE A 128 -16.15 -5.29 -3.68
N ILE A 129 -14.99 -5.57 -4.23
CA ILE A 129 -13.88 -4.62 -4.27
C ILE A 129 -14.25 -3.45 -5.15
N ARG A 130 -13.95 -2.25 -4.70
CA ARG A 130 -14.25 -1.03 -5.42
C ARG A 130 -12.98 -0.37 -5.94
N ARG A 131 -13.14 0.37 -7.01
CA ARG A 131 -12.07 1.19 -7.56
C ARG A 131 -12.50 2.64 -7.58
N ILE A 132 -11.62 3.53 -7.12
CA ILE A 132 -11.82 4.97 -7.21
C ILE A 132 -10.55 5.58 -7.80
N THR A 133 -10.61 6.85 -8.14
CA THR A 133 -9.45 7.58 -8.63
C THR A 133 -9.00 8.55 -7.56
N GLN A 134 -7.71 8.49 -7.22
CA GLN A 134 -7.10 9.41 -6.27
C GLN A 134 -5.81 9.93 -6.87
N GLY A 135 -5.71 11.25 -7.00
CA GLY A 135 -4.51 11.86 -7.54
C GLY A 135 -4.14 11.34 -8.92
N GLY A 136 -5.12 11.04 -9.74
CA GLY A 136 -4.90 10.52 -11.08
C GLY A 136 -4.58 9.04 -11.16
N ARG A 137 -4.60 8.33 -10.05
CA ARG A 137 -4.28 6.89 -10.03
C ARG A 137 -5.47 6.08 -9.55
N SER A 138 -5.56 4.85 -10.05
CA SER A 138 -6.58 3.93 -9.61
C SER A 138 -6.29 3.43 -8.20
N THR A 139 -7.31 3.41 -7.37
CA THR A 139 -7.22 2.94 -6.00
C THR A 139 -8.24 1.85 -5.79
N TYR A 140 -7.80 0.70 -5.30
CA TYR A 140 -8.66 -0.45 -5.07
C TYR A 140 -8.78 -0.72 -3.58
N PHE A 141 -9.99 -1.00 -3.11
CA PHE A 141 -10.17 -1.26 -1.68
C PHE A 141 -11.45 -2.04 -1.42
N CYS A 142 -11.51 -2.69 -0.27
CA CYS A 142 -12.73 -3.35 0.19
C CYS A 142 -13.47 -2.38 1.12
N PRO A 143 -14.68 -1.96 0.76
CA PRO A 143 -15.38 -0.97 1.57
C PRO A 143 -15.80 -1.49 2.95
N LYS A 144 -15.84 -2.80 3.12
CA LYS A 144 -16.22 -3.36 4.42
C LYS A 144 -15.03 -3.62 5.32
N CYS A 145 -13.95 -4.17 4.77
CA CYS A 145 -12.76 -4.46 5.57
C CYS A 145 -11.98 -3.20 5.90
N GLN A 146 -11.97 -2.23 4.99
CA GLN A 146 -11.16 -1.02 5.17
C GLN A 146 -12.07 0.14 5.55
N ARG A 147 -11.94 0.59 6.79
CA ARG A 147 -12.77 1.65 7.32
C ARG A 147 -11.95 2.90 7.58
N THR A 148 -12.64 4.04 7.62
CA THR A 148 -12.00 5.30 7.97
C THR A 148 -11.80 5.43 9.47
#